data_dece37459d5760ad8a9f721d1441d314
#
_entry.id   dece37459d5760ad8a9f721d1441d314
#
_cell.length_a   1.000
_cell.length_b   1.000
_cell.length_c   1.000
_cell.angle_alpha   90.00
_cell.angle_beta   90.00
_cell.angle_gamma   90.00
#
_symmetry.space_group_name_H-M   'P 1'
#
loop_
_entity.id
_entity.type
_entity.pdbx_description
1 polymer ?
#
loop_
_entity_poly.entity_id
_entity_poly.type
_entity_poly.pdbx_seq_one_letter_code
_entity_poly.pdbx_strand_id
1 'polypeptide(L)'
;MATNPMHQFEVYRIGPEIKLAGINLSFTNASLFMLLSALAISFILALGTRKRKIIPGKLQLVSEMFYNFIAKMINDTAGSKAKPYFPFIFCLFMFVLFCNMLGMLPYSFTVTSHIIVTLIMAIFVFISVTIIGFLKHGFGYLKLFVPSGVPIVLLPLITIIEIISYLSRPVSLSVRLFANMMAGHTMLKVFGGFVISLGVLGGWLPLSFSVALTGLEIL
;
A
#
# COMPACT_ATOMS: atom_id res chain seq x y z
N MET A 1 32.02 4.73 -9.13
CA MET A 1 30.95 4.95 -10.12
C MET A 1 29.65 5.22 -9.33
N ALA A 2 29.13 6.44 -9.41
CA ALA A 2 27.86 6.76 -8.77
C ALA A 2 26.75 6.06 -9.60
N THR A 3 26.31 4.92 -9.13
CA THR A 3 25.15 4.23 -9.72
C THR A 3 23.94 5.14 -9.55
N ASN A 4 23.35 5.55 -10.67
CA ASN A 4 22.17 6.41 -10.68
C ASN A 4 21.08 5.74 -9.79
N PRO A 5 20.64 6.38 -8.68
CA PRO A 5 19.71 5.78 -7.74
C PRO A 5 18.36 5.43 -8.37
N MET A 6 18.04 5.97 -9.55
CA MET A 6 16.79 5.77 -10.26
C MET A 6 16.72 4.47 -11.07
N HIS A 7 17.84 3.81 -11.35
CA HIS A 7 17.89 2.58 -12.17
C HIS A 7 17.03 1.41 -11.62
N GLN A 8 16.82 1.38 -10.30
CA GLN A 8 15.99 0.32 -9.67
C GLN A 8 14.50 0.46 -9.96
N PHE A 9 14.05 1.63 -10.41
CA PHE A 9 12.64 1.90 -10.71
C PHE A 9 12.30 1.71 -12.19
N GLU A 10 13.26 1.30 -13.02
CA GLU A 10 12.99 1.06 -14.43
C GLU A 10 12.17 -0.22 -14.63
N VAL A 11 11.10 -0.11 -15.41
CA VAL A 11 10.25 -1.24 -15.76
C VAL A 11 10.85 -1.97 -16.94
N TYR A 12 11.33 -3.21 -16.71
CA TYR A 12 11.85 -4.08 -17.76
C TYR A 12 10.80 -5.10 -18.17
N ARG A 13 10.74 -5.39 -19.47
CA ARG A 13 9.93 -6.47 -20.02
C ARG A 13 10.66 -7.80 -19.81
N ILE A 14 9.96 -8.80 -19.29
CA ILE A 14 10.54 -10.13 -19.02
C ILE A 14 10.03 -11.17 -20.03
N GLY A 15 8.97 -10.88 -20.81
CA GLY A 15 8.34 -11.83 -21.72
C GLY A 15 8.13 -11.32 -23.13
N PRO A 16 7.60 -12.19 -24.02
CA PRO A 16 7.25 -11.83 -25.39
C PRO A 16 6.21 -10.72 -25.44
N GLU A 17 6.22 -9.92 -26.49
CA GLU A 17 5.24 -8.86 -26.69
C GLU A 17 3.86 -9.46 -27.01
N ILE A 18 2.93 -9.37 -26.10
CA ILE A 18 1.53 -9.74 -26.31
C ILE A 18 0.74 -8.44 -26.51
N LYS A 19 0.42 -8.14 -27.77
CA LYS A 19 -0.46 -7.01 -28.12
C LYS A 19 -1.88 -7.53 -28.30
N LEU A 20 -2.77 -7.19 -27.37
CA LEU A 20 -4.20 -7.49 -27.47
C LEU A 20 -4.96 -6.18 -27.65
N ALA A 21 -5.68 -6.03 -28.77
CA ALA A 21 -6.53 -4.86 -29.05
C ALA A 21 -5.83 -3.49 -28.87
N GLY A 22 -4.53 -3.36 -29.23
CA GLY A 22 -3.78 -2.12 -29.14
C GLY A 22 -3.18 -1.83 -27.74
N ILE A 23 -3.45 -2.67 -26.73
CA ILE A 23 -2.88 -2.57 -25.39
C ILE A 23 -1.73 -3.58 -25.27
N ASN A 24 -0.56 -3.10 -24.85
CA ASN A 24 0.59 -3.97 -24.59
C ASN A 24 0.41 -4.68 -23.24
N LEU A 25 0.01 -5.96 -23.27
CA LEU A 25 -0.10 -6.84 -22.09
C LEU A 25 1.19 -7.64 -21.86
N SER A 26 2.34 -7.03 -22.10
CA SER A 26 3.62 -7.71 -21.89
C SER A 26 3.86 -7.94 -20.39
N PHE A 27 4.37 -9.11 -20.04
CA PHE A 27 4.76 -9.44 -18.68
C PHE A 27 6.00 -8.63 -18.29
N THR A 28 5.86 -7.81 -17.22
CA THR A 28 6.92 -6.92 -16.75
C THR A 28 7.43 -7.38 -15.38
N ASN A 29 8.59 -6.86 -14.97
CA ASN A 29 9.11 -7.06 -13.62
C ASN A 29 8.08 -6.64 -12.54
N ALA A 30 7.32 -5.57 -12.77
CA ALA A 30 6.27 -5.14 -11.84
C ALA A 30 5.20 -6.22 -11.65
N SER A 31 4.68 -6.82 -12.72
CA SER A 31 3.69 -7.90 -12.63
C SER A 31 4.24 -9.16 -11.97
N LEU A 32 5.53 -9.47 -12.19
CA LEU A 32 6.21 -10.59 -11.52
C LEU A 32 6.27 -10.36 -10.00
N PHE A 33 6.69 -9.18 -9.55
CA PHE A 33 6.77 -8.88 -8.11
C PHE A 33 5.40 -8.81 -7.44
N MET A 34 4.35 -8.32 -8.14
CA MET A 34 2.97 -8.39 -7.64
C MET A 34 2.49 -9.84 -7.44
N LEU A 35 2.76 -10.71 -8.44
CA LEU A 35 2.42 -12.13 -8.36
C LEU A 35 3.19 -12.81 -7.21
N LEU A 36 4.46 -12.50 -7.07
CA LEU A 36 5.32 -13.07 -6.03
C LEU A 36 4.86 -12.62 -4.64
N SER A 37 4.42 -11.37 -4.48
CA SER A 37 3.80 -10.87 -3.24
C SER A 37 2.52 -11.64 -2.91
N ALA A 38 1.63 -11.83 -3.88
CA ALA A 38 0.38 -12.56 -3.70
C ALA A 38 0.63 -14.05 -3.35
N LEU A 39 1.63 -14.68 -3.98
CA LEU A 39 2.02 -16.05 -3.67
C LEU A 39 2.64 -16.16 -2.26
N ALA A 40 3.50 -15.22 -1.87
CA ALA A 40 4.11 -15.21 -0.55
C ALA A 40 3.05 -15.07 0.57
N ILE A 41 2.08 -14.18 0.39
CA ILE A 41 0.96 -14.03 1.32
C ILE A 41 0.15 -15.32 1.43
N SER A 42 -0.24 -15.87 0.27
CA SER A 42 -1.02 -17.11 0.22
C SER A 42 -0.28 -18.26 0.88
N PHE A 43 1.03 -18.37 0.66
CA PHE A 43 1.88 -19.40 1.24
C PHE A 43 1.99 -19.28 2.76
N ILE A 44 2.25 -18.07 3.28
CA ILE A 44 2.37 -17.82 4.73
C ILE A 44 1.04 -18.09 5.42
N LEU A 45 -0.08 -17.60 4.87
CA LEU A 45 -1.39 -17.82 5.46
C LEU A 45 -1.80 -19.30 5.38
N ALA A 46 -1.57 -19.99 4.26
CA ALA A 46 -1.89 -21.39 4.11
C ALA A 46 -1.08 -22.26 5.08
N LEU A 47 0.22 -22.00 5.23
CA LEU A 47 1.05 -22.74 6.18
C LEU A 47 0.72 -22.41 7.63
N GLY A 48 0.42 -21.14 7.95
CA GLY A 48 0.04 -20.71 9.28
C GLY A 48 -1.29 -21.31 9.75
N THR A 49 -2.23 -21.55 8.82
CA THR A 49 -3.57 -22.08 9.13
C THR A 49 -3.68 -23.62 9.02
N ARG A 50 -2.70 -24.29 8.39
CA ARG A 50 -2.77 -25.74 8.07
C ARG A 50 -2.77 -26.65 9.31
N LYS A 51 -2.00 -26.30 10.35
CA LYS A 51 -1.89 -27.08 11.59
C LYS A 51 -2.19 -26.18 12.79
N ARG A 52 -3.47 -26.03 13.13
CA ARG A 52 -3.90 -25.26 14.30
C ARG A 52 -3.55 -26.03 15.58
N LYS A 53 -2.62 -25.50 16.36
CA LYS A 53 -2.24 -26.01 17.66
C LYS A 53 -2.61 -24.98 18.74
N ILE A 54 -2.93 -25.45 19.95
CA ILE A 54 -3.19 -24.59 21.11
C ILE A 54 -1.92 -23.77 21.46
N ILE A 55 -0.74 -24.38 21.31
CA ILE A 55 0.55 -23.70 21.42
C ILE A 55 0.98 -23.40 19.97
N PRO A 56 0.88 -22.13 19.51
CA PRO A 56 1.15 -21.79 18.12
C PRO A 56 2.62 -21.97 17.75
N GLY A 57 2.86 -22.57 16.58
CA GLY A 57 4.18 -22.57 15.96
C GLY A 57 4.53 -21.17 15.42
N LYS A 58 5.80 -20.92 15.09
CA LYS A 58 6.29 -19.61 14.62
C LYS A 58 5.48 -19.00 13.48
N LEU A 59 5.12 -19.78 12.45
CA LEU A 59 4.32 -19.31 11.31
C LEU A 59 2.87 -19.04 11.69
N GLN A 60 2.28 -19.87 12.54
CA GLN A 60 0.94 -19.64 13.07
C GLN A 60 0.90 -18.36 13.90
N LEU A 61 1.91 -18.14 14.76
CA LEU A 61 2.01 -16.94 15.58
C LEU A 61 2.07 -15.67 14.73
N VAL A 62 2.86 -15.67 13.64
CA VAL A 62 2.94 -14.52 12.71
C VAL A 62 1.59 -14.25 12.04
N SER A 63 0.92 -15.29 11.55
CA SER A 63 -0.39 -15.14 10.92
C SER A 63 -1.46 -14.62 11.90
N GLU A 64 -1.46 -15.13 13.14
CA GLU A 64 -2.37 -14.67 14.19
C GLU A 64 -2.06 -13.24 14.64
N MET A 65 -0.78 -12.84 14.67
CA MET A 65 -0.38 -11.49 15.00
C MET A 65 -0.89 -10.48 13.98
N PHE A 66 -0.77 -10.76 12.68
CA PHE A 66 -1.34 -9.90 11.64
C PHE A 66 -2.86 -9.84 11.70
N TYR A 67 -3.49 -10.99 11.92
CA TYR A 67 -4.95 -11.05 12.07
C TYR A 67 -5.43 -10.18 13.24
N ASN A 68 -4.84 -10.35 14.41
CA ASN A 68 -5.22 -9.63 15.62
C ASN A 68 -4.91 -8.14 15.51
N PHE A 69 -3.79 -7.77 14.89
CA PHE A 69 -3.43 -6.37 14.64
C PHE A 69 -4.50 -5.66 13.81
N ILE A 70 -4.89 -6.25 12.68
CA ILE A 70 -5.88 -5.64 11.78
C ILE A 70 -7.28 -5.69 12.40
N ALA A 71 -7.63 -6.78 13.10
CA ALA A 71 -8.91 -6.90 13.80
C ALA A 71 -9.05 -5.82 14.88
N LYS A 72 -7.99 -5.57 15.64
CA LYS A 72 -7.95 -4.51 16.64
C LYS A 72 -8.08 -3.14 15.98
N MET A 73 -7.30 -2.87 14.94
CA MET A 73 -7.34 -1.60 14.21
C MET A 73 -8.75 -1.29 13.65
N ILE A 74 -9.43 -2.28 13.09
CA ILE A 74 -10.80 -2.13 12.58
C ILE A 74 -11.79 -1.85 13.72
N ASN A 75 -11.67 -2.57 14.84
CA ASN A 75 -12.54 -2.36 15.99
C ASN A 75 -12.35 -0.97 16.61
N ASP A 76 -11.11 -0.50 16.71
CA ASP A 76 -10.77 0.79 17.30
C ASP A 76 -11.21 1.97 16.40
N THR A 77 -11.20 1.79 15.07
CA THR A 77 -11.51 2.86 14.12
C THR A 77 -12.98 2.89 13.72
N ALA A 78 -13.59 1.75 13.42
CA ALA A 78 -14.93 1.65 12.81
C ALA A 78 -15.92 0.85 13.66
N GLY A 79 -15.49 0.30 14.79
CA GLY A 79 -16.32 -0.49 15.69
C GLY A 79 -16.77 -1.84 15.13
N SER A 80 -17.65 -2.52 15.87
CA SER A 80 -18.10 -3.88 15.53
C SER A 80 -18.88 -4.01 14.21
N LYS A 81 -19.44 -2.91 13.70
CA LYS A 81 -20.19 -2.88 12.43
C LYS A 81 -19.30 -3.06 11.19
N ALA A 82 -17.99 -2.89 11.33
CA ALA A 82 -17.03 -3.05 10.23
C ALA A 82 -16.49 -4.49 10.07
N LYS A 83 -16.83 -5.42 10.97
CA LYS A 83 -16.40 -6.83 10.91
C LYS A 83 -16.64 -7.52 9.57
N PRO A 84 -17.76 -7.33 8.85
CA PRO A 84 -17.97 -7.95 7.55
C PRO A 84 -16.94 -7.56 6.49
N TYR A 85 -16.32 -6.38 6.62
CA TYR A 85 -15.33 -5.86 5.68
C TYR A 85 -13.89 -6.27 6.03
N PHE A 86 -13.71 -7.00 7.15
CA PHE A 86 -12.42 -7.48 7.61
C PHE A 86 -11.63 -8.22 6.52
N PRO A 87 -12.18 -9.20 5.77
CA PRO A 87 -11.41 -9.94 4.77
C PRO A 87 -10.85 -9.03 3.67
N PHE A 88 -11.64 -8.05 3.24
CA PHE A 88 -11.22 -7.08 2.21
C PHE A 88 -10.06 -6.23 2.69
N ILE A 89 -10.19 -5.63 3.88
CA ILE A 89 -9.16 -4.77 4.48
C ILE A 89 -7.89 -5.58 4.77
N PHE A 90 -8.04 -6.81 5.27
CA PHE A 90 -6.94 -7.72 5.56
C PHE A 90 -6.14 -8.07 4.30
N CYS A 91 -6.82 -8.49 3.22
CA CYS A 91 -6.16 -8.82 1.96
C CYS A 91 -5.41 -7.62 1.38
N LEU A 92 -6.03 -6.44 1.40
CA LEU A 92 -5.45 -5.22 0.87
C LEU A 92 -4.22 -4.79 1.68
N PHE A 93 -4.33 -4.80 3.01
CA PHE A 93 -3.21 -4.48 3.90
C PHE A 93 -2.04 -5.45 3.69
N MET A 94 -2.30 -6.76 3.68
CA MET A 94 -1.26 -7.76 3.47
C MET A 94 -0.60 -7.62 2.11
N PHE A 95 -1.38 -7.30 1.06
CA PHE A 95 -0.83 -7.11 -0.28
C PHE A 95 0.13 -5.92 -0.33
N VAL A 96 -0.28 -4.76 0.21
CA VAL A 96 0.59 -3.57 0.26
C VAL A 96 1.83 -3.83 1.10
N LEU A 97 1.66 -4.43 2.29
CA LEU A 97 2.77 -4.75 3.18
C LEU A 97 3.80 -5.66 2.51
N PHE A 98 3.36 -6.73 1.84
CA PHE A 98 4.28 -7.65 1.17
C PHE A 98 4.92 -7.04 -0.09
N CYS A 99 4.20 -6.20 -0.84
CA CYS A 99 4.81 -5.43 -1.93
C CYS A 99 5.93 -4.51 -1.42
N ASN A 100 5.72 -3.87 -0.27
CA ASN A 100 6.71 -3.01 0.35
C ASN A 100 7.90 -3.83 0.88
N MET A 101 7.64 -4.92 1.63
CA MET A 101 8.69 -5.79 2.17
C MET A 101 9.56 -6.42 1.08
N LEU A 102 8.95 -6.92 0.00
CA LEU A 102 9.70 -7.46 -1.12
C LEU A 102 10.49 -6.37 -1.86
N GLY A 103 9.95 -5.15 -1.93
CA GLY A 103 10.62 -4.01 -2.51
C GLY A 103 11.88 -3.57 -1.75
N MET A 104 11.95 -3.84 -0.44
CA MET A 104 13.10 -3.50 0.40
C MET A 104 14.30 -4.47 0.22
N LEU A 105 14.10 -5.62 -0.42
CA LEU A 105 15.20 -6.54 -0.68
C LEU A 105 16.20 -5.91 -1.67
N PRO A 106 17.51 -6.06 -1.46
CA PRO A 106 18.50 -5.55 -2.40
C PRO A 106 18.29 -6.19 -3.77
N TYR A 107 18.38 -5.39 -4.83
CA TYR A 107 18.13 -5.77 -6.23
C TYR A 107 16.67 -6.12 -6.58
N SER A 108 15.72 -5.93 -5.67
CA SER A 108 14.31 -6.12 -5.96
C SER A 108 13.67 -4.88 -6.61
N PHE A 109 12.57 -5.11 -7.30
CA PHE A 109 11.76 -4.05 -7.90
C PHE A 109 10.63 -3.66 -6.94
N THR A 110 10.56 -2.37 -6.60
CA THR A 110 9.51 -1.87 -5.69
C THR A 110 8.27 -1.49 -6.50
N VAL A 111 7.25 -2.31 -6.42
CA VAL A 111 5.99 -2.11 -7.16
C VAL A 111 5.27 -0.82 -6.76
N THR A 112 5.26 -0.52 -5.48
CA THR A 112 4.60 0.65 -4.88
C THR A 112 5.31 1.98 -5.13
N SER A 113 6.53 1.95 -5.70
CA SER A 113 7.23 3.15 -6.17
C SER A 113 6.71 3.70 -7.50
N HIS A 114 5.73 3.03 -8.13
CA HIS A 114 5.09 3.50 -9.34
C HIS A 114 3.72 4.10 -9.04
N ILE A 115 3.56 5.38 -9.34
CA ILE A 115 2.31 6.13 -9.08
C ILE A 115 1.10 5.50 -9.77
N ILE A 116 1.28 4.88 -10.95
CA ILE A 116 0.19 4.22 -11.69
C ILE A 116 -0.35 3.05 -10.86
N VAL A 117 0.51 2.23 -10.26
CA VAL A 117 0.09 1.06 -9.47
C VAL A 117 -0.64 1.50 -8.21
N THR A 118 -0.06 2.45 -7.48
CA THR A 118 -0.68 2.98 -6.25
C THR A 118 -1.99 3.70 -6.53
N LEU A 119 -2.10 4.39 -7.68
CA LEU A 119 -3.33 5.04 -8.11
C LEU A 119 -4.43 4.03 -8.45
N ILE A 120 -4.11 2.98 -9.20
CA ILE A 120 -5.07 1.92 -9.52
C ILE A 120 -5.57 1.25 -8.24
N MET A 121 -4.69 0.95 -7.29
CA MET A 121 -5.08 0.39 -6.00
C MET A 121 -5.99 1.35 -5.20
N ALA A 122 -5.64 2.64 -5.16
CA ALA A 122 -6.43 3.64 -4.47
C ALA A 122 -7.82 3.83 -5.11
N ILE A 123 -7.90 3.83 -6.45
CA ILE A 123 -9.16 3.88 -7.19
C ILE A 123 -9.99 2.62 -6.93
N PHE A 124 -9.37 1.44 -6.92
CA PHE A 124 -10.07 0.19 -6.61
C PHE A 124 -10.72 0.22 -5.23
N VAL A 125 -9.99 0.68 -4.21
CA VAL A 125 -10.53 0.86 -2.85
C VAL A 125 -11.65 1.89 -2.85
N PHE A 126 -11.46 3.03 -3.52
CA PHE A 126 -12.44 4.10 -3.60
C PHE A 126 -13.76 3.63 -4.24
N ILE A 127 -13.68 2.95 -5.37
CA ILE A 127 -14.85 2.38 -6.06
C ILE A 127 -15.53 1.35 -5.17
N SER A 128 -14.77 0.45 -4.53
CA SER A 128 -15.32 -0.57 -3.64
C SER A 128 -16.08 0.06 -2.47
N VAL A 129 -15.51 1.07 -1.82
CA VAL A 129 -16.14 1.78 -0.70
C VAL A 129 -17.40 2.53 -1.18
N THR A 130 -17.34 3.15 -2.35
CA THR A 130 -18.48 3.86 -2.94
C THR A 130 -19.64 2.90 -3.25
N ILE A 131 -19.34 1.77 -3.88
CA ILE A 131 -20.35 0.73 -4.17
C ILE A 131 -20.98 0.21 -2.88
N ILE A 132 -20.18 -0.13 -1.87
CA ILE A 132 -20.67 -0.59 -0.56
C ILE A 132 -21.54 0.49 0.10
N GLY A 133 -21.15 1.76 0.00
CA GLY A 133 -21.92 2.89 0.50
C GLY A 133 -23.29 3.00 -0.15
N PHE A 134 -23.34 2.88 -1.48
CA PHE A 134 -24.61 2.90 -2.22
C PHE A 134 -25.49 1.68 -1.93
N LEU A 135 -24.91 0.48 -1.84
CA LEU A 135 -25.66 -0.75 -1.53
C LEU A 135 -26.27 -0.71 -0.12
N LYS A 136 -25.58 -0.08 0.84
CA LYS A 136 -26.02 -0.05 2.24
C LYS A 136 -26.99 1.09 2.55
N HIS A 137 -26.81 2.24 1.93
CA HIS A 137 -27.58 3.45 2.23
C HIS A 137 -28.47 3.90 1.05
N GLY A 138 -28.36 3.26 -0.12
CA GLY A 138 -29.11 3.65 -1.31
C GLY A 138 -28.90 5.12 -1.67
N PHE A 139 -29.96 5.80 -2.07
CA PHE A 139 -29.94 7.25 -2.35
C PHE A 139 -29.62 8.12 -1.11
N GLY A 140 -29.76 7.57 0.10
CA GLY A 140 -29.34 8.24 1.33
C GLY A 140 -27.82 8.50 1.41
N TYR A 141 -27.01 7.80 0.60
CA TYR A 141 -25.58 8.05 0.50
C TYR A 141 -25.25 9.45 -0.04
N LEU A 142 -26.10 10.01 -0.90
CA LEU A 142 -25.95 11.37 -1.41
C LEU A 142 -26.07 12.45 -0.32
N LYS A 143 -26.69 12.15 0.81
CA LYS A 143 -26.71 13.06 1.97
C LYS A 143 -25.31 13.32 2.56
N LEU A 144 -24.31 12.46 2.22
CA LEU A 144 -22.92 12.70 2.58
C LEU A 144 -22.40 14.01 1.99
N PHE A 145 -22.87 14.39 0.79
CA PHE A 145 -22.46 15.63 0.10
C PHE A 145 -23.27 16.85 0.51
N VAL A 146 -24.36 16.65 1.27
CA VAL A 146 -25.26 17.71 1.72
C VAL A 146 -25.35 17.66 3.25
N PRO A 147 -24.44 18.32 3.97
CA PRO A 147 -24.47 18.33 5.43
C PRO A 147 -25.73 19.04 5.95
N SER A 148 -26.38 18.43 6.96
CA SER A 148 -27.54 18.99 7.61
C SER A 148 -27.16 20.18 8.49
N GLY A 149 -27.97 21.26 8.44
CA GLY A 149 -27.77 22.44 9.30
C GLY A 149 -27.10 23.64 8.62
N VAL A 150 -26.86 23.58 7.31
CA VAL A 150 -26.23 24.67 6.55
C VAL A 150 -27.31 25.56 5.96
N PRO A 151 -27.17 26.92 5.98
CA PRO A 151 -28.06 27.85 5.27
C PRO A 151 -28.14 27.51 3.78
N ILE A 152 -29.35 27.57 3.19
CA ILE A 152 -29.63 27.20 1.79
C ILE A 152 -28.72 27.95 0.81
N VAL A 153 -28.38 29.20 1.11
CA VAL A 153 -27.51 30.04 0.26
C VAL A 153 -26.09 29.50 0.12
N LEU A 154 -25.53 28.85 1.18
CA LEU A 154 -24.18 28.28 1.19
C LEU A 154 -24.15 26.83 0.72
N LEU A 155 -25.28 26.16 0.59
CA LEU A 155 -25.39 24.74 0.28
C LEU A 155 -24.71 24.37 -1.04
N PRO A 156 -24.87 25.09 -2.18
CA PRO A 156 -24.19 24.70 -3.42
C PRO A 156 -22.66 24.78 -3.32
N LEU A 157 -22.15 25.79 -2.61
CA LEU A 157 -20.70 25.96 -2.42
C LEU A 157 -20.13 24.80 -1.60
N ILE A 158 -20.77 24.45 -0.50
CA ILE A 158 -20.30 23.35 0.38
C ILE A 158 -20.39 22.01 -0.33
N THR A 159 -21.45 21.76 -1.10
CA THR A 159 -21.59 20.53 -1.87
C THR A 159 -20.45 20.35 -2.87
N ILE A 160 -20.05 21.41 -3.58
CA ILE A 160 -18.92 21.37 -4.51
C ILE A 160 -17.63 21.06 -3.76
N ILE A 161 -17.38 21.71 -2.63
CA ILE A 161 -16.19 21.46 -1.80
C ILE A 161 -16.16 20.00 -1.31
N GLU A 162 -17.30 19.46 -0.86
CA GLU A 162 -17.40 18.08 -0.38
C GLU A 162 -17.14 17.05 -1.50
N ILE A 163 -17.66 17.31 -2.71
CA ILE A 163 -17.39 16.47 -3.89
C ILE A 163 -15.89 16.47 -4.22
N ILE A 164 -15.26 17.65 -4.25
CA ILE A 164 -13.82 17.77 -4.52
C ILE A 164 -13.02 17.06 -3.42
N SER A 165 -13.37 17.27 -2.16
CA SER A 165 -12.75 16.58 -1.01
C SER A 165 -12.88 15.05 -1.12
N TYR A 166 -14.06 14.56 -1.52
CA TYR A 166 -14.29 13.13 -1.70
C TYR A 166 -13.43 12.53 -2.83
N LEU A 167 -13.33 13.23 -3.97
CA LEU A 167 -12.51 12.80 -5.11
C LEU A 167 -11.00 12.92 -4.83
N SER A 168 -10.60 13.85 -3.96
CA SER A 168 -9.18 14.00 -3.59
C SER A 168 -8.65 12.85 -2.72
N ARG A 169 -9.52 12.11 -2.04
CA ARG A 169 -9.12 11.00 -1.14
C ARG A 169 -8.29 9.91 -1.83
N PRO A 170 -8.72 9.31 -2.97
CA PRO A 170 -7.90 8.31 -3.65
C PRO A 170 -6.60 8.88 -4.19
N VAL A 171 -6.60 10.13 -4.65
CA VAL A 171 -5.38 10.79 -5.11
C VAL A 171 -4.39 10.98 -3.96
N SER A 172 -4.85 11.52 -2.83
CA SER A 172 -4.02 11.71 -1.64
C SER A 172 -3.47 10.39 -1.10
N LEU A 173 -4.28 9.31 -1.09
CA LEU A 173 -3.86 7.99 -0.66
C LEU A 173 -2.78 7.41 -1.59
N SER A 174 -2.97 7.52 -2.90
CA SER A 174 -2.02 7.06 -3.91
C SER A 174 -0.69 7.80 -3.83
N VAL A 175 -0.74 9.14 -3.78
CA VAL A 175 0.47 9.98 -3.70
C VAL A 175 1.23 9.73 -2.40
N ARG A 176 0.51 9.54 -1.28
CA ARG A 176 1.14 9.22 0.01
C ARG A 176 1.92 7.92 -0.06
N LEU A 177 1.30 6.85 -0.58
CA LEU A 177 1.94 5.54 -0.69
C LEU A 177 3.14 5.58 -1.64
N PHE A 178 2.98 6.20 -2.82
CA PHE A 178 4.03 6.40 -3.79
C PHE A 178 5.20 7.22 -3.22
N ALA A 179 4.90 8.39 -2.65
CA ALA A 179 5.92 9.32 -2.15
C ALA A 179 6.71 8.71 -0.98
N ASN A 180 6.04 8.01 -0.07
CA ASN A 180 6.69 7.35 1.06
C ASN A 180 7.72 6.32 0.58
N MET A 181 7.32 5.46 -0.37
CA MET A 181 8.20 4.44 -0.93
C MET A 181 9.33 5.02 -1.77
N MET A 182 9.02 5.95 -2.68
CA MET A 182 10.04 6.54 -3.53
C MET A 182 11.05 7.37 -2.74
N ALA A 183 10.58 8.18 -1.78
CA ALA A 183 11.43 8.96 -0.91
C ALA A 183 12.27 8.07 0.00
N GLY A 184 11.70 7.05 0.63
CA GLY A 184 12.39 6.11 1.49
C GLY A 184 13.56 5.43 0.79
N HIS A 185 13.30 4.77 -0.33
CA HIS A 185 14.34 4.09 -1.11
C HIS A 185 15.45 5.05 -1.62
N THR A 186 15.07 6.24 -2.05
CA THR A 186 16.05 7.25 -2.50
C THR A 186 16.93 7.70 -1.34
N MET A 187 16.32 7.98 -0.17
CA MET A 187 17.05 8.38 1.03
C MET A 187 17.96 7.25 1.53
N LEU A 188 17.52 6.00 1.57
CA LEU A 188 18.36 4.88 1.96
C LEU A 188 19.62 4.75 1.11
N LYS A 189 19.50 4.97 -0.21
CA LYS A 189 20.67 4.96 -1.10
C LYS A 189 21.62 6.14 -0.89
N VAL A 190 21.07 7.33 -0.67
CA VAL A 190 21.86 8.54 -0.39
C VAL A 190 22.62 8.36 0.92
N PHE A 191 21.96 7.91 1.99
CA PHE A 191 22.62 7.66 3.27
C PHE A 191 23.62 6.50 3.17
N GLY A 192 23.31 5.43 2.42
CA GLY A 192 24.27 4.36 2.12
C GLY A 192 25.52 4.88 1.43
N GLY A 193 25.38 5.81 0.49
CA GLY A 193 26.50 6.52 -0.15
C GLY A 193 27.33 7.34 0.85
N PHE A 194 26.68 8.03 1.78
CA PHE A 194 27.38 8.78 2.84
C PHE A 194 28.13 7.87 3.81
N VAL A 195 27.56 6.72 4.19
CA VAL A 195 28.25 5.72 5.04
C VAL A 195 29.56 5.29 4.40
N ILE A 196 29.55 5.02 3.09
CA ILE A 196 30.74 4.62 2.34
C ILE A 196 31.75 5.76 2.23
N SER A 197 31.31 6.98 1.96
CA SER A 197 32.20 8.14 1.76
C SER A 197 32.83 8.68 3.05
N LEU A 198 32.12 8.64 4.18
CA LEU A 198 32.59 9.10 5.49
C LEU A 198 33.43 8.06 6.24
N GLY A 199 33.46 6.81 5.76
CA GLY A 199 34.20 5.73 6.37
C GLY A 199 33.72 5.36 7.78
N VAL A 200 34.54 4.58 8.51
CA VAL A 200 34.16 4.00 9.81
C VAL A 200 33.90 5.07 10.89
N LEU A 201 34.61 6.17 10.89
CA LEU A 201 34.52 7.20 11.93
C LEU A 201 33.28 8.11 11.79
N GLY A 202 32.83 8.40 10.58
CA GLY A 202 31.68 9.31 10.32
C GLY A 202 30.40 8.58 9.89
N GLY A 203 30.49 7.32 9.52
CA GLY A 203 29.37 6.53 8.97
C GLY A 203 28.27 6.15 9.97
N TRP A 204 28.53 6.25 11.29
CA TRP A 204 27.56 5.88 12.34
C TRP A 204 26.29 6.72 12.30
N LEU A 205 26.40 7.99 11.99
CA LEU A 205 25.29 8.93 11.98
C LEU A 205 24.33 8.65 10.81
N PRO A 206 24.79 8.58 9.54
CA PRO A 206 23.95 8.18 8.41
C PRO A 206 23.39 6.74 8.56
N LEU A 207 24.15 5.83 9.17
CA LEU A 207 23.69 4.45 9.43
C LEU A 207 22.48 4.43 10.38
N SER A 208 22.53 5.22 11.46
CA SER A 208 21.42 5.31 12.43
C SER A 208 20.16 5.86 11.76
N PHE A 209 20.30 6.87 10.90
CA PHE A 209 19.19 7.40 10.09
C PHE A 209 18.64 6.35 9.11
N SER A 210 19.50 5.58 8.46
CA SER A 210 19.07 4.51 7.55
C SER A 210 18.25 3.46 8.27
N VAL A 211 18.62 3.05 9.47
CA VAL A 211 17.86 2.07 10.28
C VAL A 211 16.50 2.64 10.68
N ALA A 212 16.44 3.92 11.11
CA ALA A 212 15.18 4.57 11.45
C ALA A 212 14.25 4.70 10.23
N LEU A 213 14.79 5.08 9.06
CA LEU A 213 14.03 5.14 7.80
C LEU A 213 13.52 3.78 7.36
N THR A 214 14.32 2.71 7.50
CA THR A 214 13.87 1.34 7.19
C THR A 214 12.66 0.96 8.04
N GLY A 215 12.65 1.31 9.33
CA GLY A 215 11.49 1.09 10.19
C GLY A 215 10.24 1.84 9.75
N LEU A 216 10.41 3.08 9.28
CA LEU A 216 9.31 3.92 8.79
C LEU A 216 8.77 3.44 7.43
N GLU A 217 9.61 2.83 6.62
CA GLU A 217 9.25 2.33 5.28
C GLU A 217 8.42 1.02 5.34
N ILE A 218 8.60 0.22 6.40
CA ILE A 218 7.80 -0.99 6.64
C ILE A 218 6.38 -0.65 7.12
N LEU A 219 6.23 0.44 7.89
CA LEU A 219 4.96 0.89 8.46
C LEU A 219 4.08 1.62 7.45
#